data_3cc9baea4146f9e143fc250fbe0ed9a9
#
_entry.id   3cc9baea4146f9e143fc250fbe0ed9a9
#
_cell.length_a   1.000
_cell.length_b   1.000
_cell.length_c   1.000
_cell.angle_alpha   90.00
_cell.angle_beta   90.00
_cell.angle_gamma   90.00
#
_symmetry.space_group_name_H-M   'P 1'
#
loop_
_entity.id
_entity.type
_entity.pdbx_description
1 polymer ?
#
loop_
_entity_poly.entity_id
_entity_poly.type
_entity_poly.pdbx_seq_one_letter_code
_entity_poly.pdbx_strand_id
1 'polypeptide(L)'
;NASMICDRESIYECEKNINVFSSVQPQGLMTILMGQNMMRKDGKDHSDERKAIFKTISPKTTRDHWREKFEAIADRIIDKIKELKFGDLLTLYAKEFSAECLKLVTGLTNMTAAEMDRVSQGMIDGCSNYTGDKNIEEYCNNCTESIDAHINEKVDEINRMSDFSMISAMLEGNLSKDQISANIKLAISGGQ
;
A
#
# COMPACT_ATOMS: atom_id res chain seq x y z
N ASN A 1 -14.31 -20.05 14.92
CA ASN A 1 -15.47 -19.27 15.37
C ASN A 1 -15.13 -17.79 15.21
N ALA A 2 -16.05 -17.01 14.66
CA ALA A 2 -15.94 -15.57 14.54
C ALA A 2 -17.22 -14.92 15.10
N SER A 3 -17.09 -13.73 15.71
CA SER A 3 -18.22 -12.91 16.14
C SER A 3 -18.27 -11.65 15.28
N MET A 4 -19.47 -11.26 14.87
CA MET A 4 -19.70 -10.04 14.12
C MET A 4 -20.37 -9.01 15.04
N ILE A 5 -19.77 -7.85 15.17
CA ILE A 5 -20.29 -6.72 15.94
C ILE A 5 -20.79 -5.68 14.94
N CYS A 6 -22.07 -5.30 15.03
CA CYS A 6 -22.72 -4.46 14.02
C CYS A 6 -23.23 -3.12 14.56
N ASP A 7 -23.30 -2.95 15.87
CA ASP A 7 -23.74 -1.68 16.46
C ASP A 7 -22.55 -0.74 16.71
N ARG A 8 -22.81 0.55 16.56
CA ARG A 8 -21.78 1.59 16.63
C ARG A 8 -21.09 1.66 18.00
N GLU A 9 -21.83 1.49 19.07
CA GLU A 9 -21.31 1.65 20.44
C GLU A 9 -20.35 0.53 20.77
N SER A 10 -20.74 -0.72 20.50
CA SER A 10 -19.89 -1.88 20.70
C SER A 10 -18.64 -1.86 19.80
N ILE A 11 -18.76 -1.43 18.51
CA ILE A 11 -17.59 -1.25 17.63
C ILE A 11 -16.62 -0.25 18.25
N TYR A 12 -17.12 0.89 18.70
CA TYR A 12 -16.31 1.96 19.28
C TYR A 12 -15.60 1.53 20.58
N GLU A 13 -16.28 0.76 21.43
CA GLU A 13 -15.68 0.18 22.63
C GLU A 13 -14.59 -0.84 22.30
N CYS A 14 -14.82 -1.72 21.30
CA CYS A 14 -13.84 -2.70 20.86
C CYS A 14 -12.59 -2.02 20.28
N GLU A 15 -12.75 -1.03 19.43
CA GLU A 15 -11.63 -0.30 18.83
C GLU A 15 -10.74 0.42 19.84
N LYS A 16 -11.31 0.87 20.96
CA LYS A 16 -10.56 1.53 22.03
C LYS A 16 -9.88 0.56 23.00
N ASN A 17 -10.41 -0.63 23.12
CA ASN A 17 -9.92 -1.60 24.10
C ASN A 17 -8.91 -2.57 23.48
N ILE A 18 -7.75 -2.04 23.09
CA ILE A 18 -6.66 -2.82 22.47
C ILE A 18 -6.10 -3.94 23.37
N ASN A 19 -6.37 -3.91 24.69
CA ASN A 19 -5.96 -4.97 25.60
C ASN A 19 -6.80 -6.25 25.42
N VAL A 20 -8.00 -6.12 24.87
CA VAL A 20 -8.93 -7.24 24.62
C VAL A 20 -9.07 -7.50 23.12
N PHE A 21 -9.18 -6.44 22.34
CA PHE A 21 -9.42 -6.48 20.89
C PHE A 21 -8.19 -5.93 20.13
N SER A 22 -7.17 -6.78 20.00
CA SER A 22 -5.91 -6.42 19.35
C SER A 22 -5.97 -6.58 17.85
N SER A 23 -5.34 -5.66 17.10
CA SER A 23 -5.10 -5.76 15.65
C SER A 23 -3.93 -6.69 15.31
N VAL A 24 -3.14 -7.08 16.30
CA VAL A 24 -1.96 -7.93 16.12
C VAL A 24 -2.38 -9.36 15.80
N GLN A 25 -2.03 -9.81 14.61
CA GLN A 25 -2.38 -11.13 14.07
C GLN A 25 -1.13 -11.81 13.49
N PRO A 26 -0.26 -12.40 14.33
CA PRO A 26 1.01 -12.96 13.85
C PRO A 26 0.85 -14.15 12.90
N GLN A 27 -0.27 -14.85 12.97
CA GLN A 27 -0.62 -15.97 12.08
C GLN A 27 -1.64 -15.59 11.00
N GLY A 28 -1.99 -14.32 10.88
CA GLY A 28 -2.86 -13.85 9.81
C GLY A 28 -2.14 -13.87 8.45
N LEU A 29 -2.84 -14.25 7.39
CA LEU A 29 -2.26 -14.36 6.04
C LEU A 29 -1.54 -13.08 5.61
N MET A 30 -2.14 -11.92 5.87
CA MET A 30 -1.51 -10.63 5.57
C MET A 30 -0.14 -10.48 6.26
N THR A 31 -0.04 -10.84 7.54
CA THR A 31 1.24 -10.73 8.29
C THR A 31 2.28 -11.71 7.77
N ILE A 32 1.87 -12.93 7.45
CA ILE A 32 2.77 -13.97 6.94
C ILE A 32 3.31 -13.61 5.55
N LEU A 33 2.44 -13.15 4.65
CA LEU A 33 2.77 -12.91 3.24
C LEU A 33 3.39 -11.52 2.99
N MET A 34 2.96 -10.50 3.74
CA MET A 34 3.33 -9.11 3.47
C MET A 34 4.19 -8.49 4.57
N GLY A 35 4.37 -9.16 5.71
CA GLY A 35 5.02 -8.62 6.89
C GLY A 35 4.06 -7.86 7.82
N GLN A 36 4.55 -7.56 9.03
CA GLN A 36 3.76 -6.87 10.05
C GLN A 36 3.73 -5.36 9.80
N ASN A 37 2.74 -4.90 9.06
CA ASN A 37 2.50 -3.48 8.77
C ASN A 37 1.76 -2.77 9.91
N MET A 38 1.59 -1.45 9.81
CA MET A 38 0.95 -0.64 10.85
C MET A 38 -0.49 -1.07 11.19
N MET A 39 -1.26 -1.63 10.25
CA MET A 39 -2.62 -2.12 10.52
C MET A 39 -2.66 -3.40 11.36
N ARG A 40 -1.52 -4.05 11.55
CA ARG A 40 -1.34 -5.23 12.39
C ARG A 40 -0.54 -4.92 13.66
N LYS A 41 -0.62 -3.67 14.11
CA LYS A 41 0.01 -3.15 15.33
C LYS A 41 -0.98 -2.35 16.14
N ASP A 42 -0.73 -2.24 17.44
CA ASP A 42 -1.54 -1.46 18.36
C ASP A 42 -0.69 -0.40 19.09
N GLY A 43 -1.35 0.54 19.73
CA GLY A 43 -0.77 1.48 20.65
C GLY A 43 0.38 2.32 20.04
N LYS A 44 1.53 2.29 20.71
CA LYS A 44 2.68 3.12 20.33
C LYS A 44 3.28 2.71 18.99
N ASP A 45 3.41 1.43 18.73
CA ASP A 45 4.04 0.92 17.50
C ASP A 45 3.22 1.30 16.26
N HIS A 46 1.88 1.17 16.34
CA HIS A 46 0.97 1.70 15.30
C HIS A 46 1.14 3.21 15.12
N SER A 47 1.14 3.94 16.23
CA SER A 47 1.20 5.41 16.21
C SER A 47 2.51 5.95 15.62
N ASP A 48 3.64 5.31 15.91
CA ASP A 48 4.95 5.73 15.43
C ASP A 48 5.06 5.53 13.90
N GLU A 49 4.64 4.37 13.38
CA GLU A 49 4.65 4.13 11.94
C GLU A 49 3.66 5.04 11.20
N ARG A 50 2.45 5.22 11.75
CA ARG A 50 1.47 6.14 11.17
C ARG A 50 1.98 7.58 11.12
N LYS A 51 2.68 8.05 12.16
CA LYS A 51 3.27 9.40 12.18
C LYS A 51 4.35 9.56 11.12
N ALA A 52 5.20 8.55 10.92
CA ALA A 52 6.22 8.58 9.89
C ALA A 52 5.60 8.76 8.49
N ILE A 53 4.53 8.01 8.19
CA ILE A 53 3.85 8.04 6.89
C ILE A 53 3.00 9.31 6.71
N PHE A 54 2.51 9.90 7.80
CA PHE A 54 1.57 11.02 7.75
C PHE A 54 2.08 12.22 6.94
N LYS A 55 3.38 12.47 6.92
CA LYS A 55 4.00 13.52 6.10
C LYS A 55 3.64 13.38 4.62
N THR A 56 3.61 12.15 4.09
CA THR A 56 3.28 11.85 2.69
C THR A 56 1.79 12.05 2.39
N ILE A 57 0.92 11.54 3.28
CA ILE A 57 -0.53 11.43 3.02
C ILE A 57 -1.36 12.53 3.71
N SER A 58 -0.73 13.54 4.31
CA SER A 58 -1.46 14.61 4.97
C SER A 58 -2.32 15.40 3.97
N PRO A 59 -3.50 15.95 4.38
CA PRO A 59 -4.32 16.78 3.51
C PRO A 59 -3.55 17.96 2.92
N LYS A 60 -2.58 18.50 3.66
CA LYS A 60 -1.71 19.59 3.20
C LYS A 60 -0.79 19.09 2.07
N THR A 61 -0.08 17.99 2.28
CA THR A 61 0.83 17.42 1.27
C THR A 61 0.05 17.01 0.01
N THR A 62 -1.14 16.42 0.19
CA THR A 62 -2.00 16.04 -0.94
C THR A 62 -2.36 17.25 -1.79
N ARG A 63 -2.79 18.35 -1.17
CA ARG A 63 -3.16 19.57 -1.89
C ARG A 63 -1.95 20.29 -2.50
N ASP A 64 -0.87 20.43 -1.74
CA ASP A 64 0.21 21.35 -2.06
C ASP A 64 1.34 20.67 -2.86
N HIS A 65 1.41 19.32 -2.88
CA HIS A 65 2.48 18.56 -3.53
C HIS A 65 1.99 17.52 -4.53
N TRP A 66 0.95 16.73 -4.19
CA TRP A 66 0.50 15.64 -5.06
C TRP A 66 -0.50 16.06 -6.11
N ARG A 67 -1.37 17.01 -5.80
CA ARG A 67 -2.50 17.38 -6.66
C ARG A 67 -2.09 17.68 -8.09
N GLU A 68 -1.16 18.58 -8.31
CA GLU A 68 -0.71 18.98 -9.65
C GLU A 68 -0.13 17.78 -10.42
N LYS A 69 0.62 16.92 -9.73
CA LYS A 69 1.18 15.69 -10.31
C LYS A 69 0.10 14.69 -10.71
N PHE A 70 -0.92 14.53 -9.89
CA PHE A 70 -2.04 13.64 -10.20
C PHE A 70 -2.90 14.19 -11.34
N GLU A 71 -3.14 15.49 -11.39
CA GLU A 71 -3.83 16.14 -12.51
C GLU A 71 -3.05 15.93 -13.83
N ALA A 72 -1.74 16.10 -13.82
CA ALA A 72 -0.89 15.84 -14.99
C ALA A 72 -0.91 14.36 -15.44
N ILE A 73 -0.95 13.40 -14.51
CA ILE A 73 -1.12 11.98 -14.81
C ILE A 73 -2.48 11.73 -15.47
N ALA A 74 -3.56 12.28 -14.87
CA ALA A 74 -4.91 12.15 -15.40
C ALA A 74 -5.00 12.68 -16.84
N ASP A 75 -4.50 13.89 -17.10
CA ASP A 75 -4.51 14.52 -18.40
C ASP A 75 -3.75 13.68 -19.44
N ARG A 76 -2.56 13.18 -19.08
CA ARG A 76 -1.75 12.31 -19.95
C ARG A 76 -2.49 11.01 -20.31
N ILE A 77 -3.19 10.39 -19.36
CA ILE A 77 -3.95 9.16 -19.64
C ILE A 77 -5.19 9.47 -20.48
N ILE A 78 -5.92 10.54 -20.16
CA ILE A 78 -7.08 10.99 -20.94
C ILE A 78 -6.68 11.30 -22.37
N ASP A 79 -5.55 11.96 -22.59
CA ASP A 79 -5.04 12.26 -23.93
C ASP A 79 -4.77 11.00 -24.76
N LYS A 80 -4.30 9.92 -24.14
CA LYS A 80 -4.12 8.63 -24.82
C LYS A 80 -5.46 7.98 -25.22
N ILE A 81 -6.47 8.06 -24.36
CA ILE A 81 -7.74 7.32 -24.55
C ILE A 81 -8.77 8.08 -25.38
N LYS A 82 -8.71 9.40 -25.44
CA LYS A 82 -9.70 10.22 -26.17
C LYS A 82 -9.75 9.97 -27.69
N GLU A 83 -8.68 9.41 -28.24
CA GLU A 83 -8.64 9.02 -29.65
C GLU A 83 -9.30 7.66 -29.90
N LEU A 84 -9.59 6.90 -28.85
CA LEU A 84 -10.26 5.61 -28.95
C LEU A 84 -11.78 5.82 -29.13
N LYS A 85 -12.38 5.06 -30.01
CA LYS A 85 -13.84 5.12 -30.26
C LYS A 85 -14.64 4.47 -29.14
N PHE A 86 -14.07 3.48 -28.47
CA PHE A 86 -14.63 2.75 -27.34
C PHE A 86 -13.51 2.08 -26.54
N GLY A 87 -13.80 1.70 -25.30
CA GLY A 87 -12.86 0.99 -24.44
C GLY A 87 -13.40 0.77 -23.05
N ASP A 88 -12.75 -0.10 -22.30
CA ASP A 88 -13.04 -0.31 -20.88
C ASP A 88 -12.34 0.75 -20.03
N LEU A 89 -13.12 1.61 -19.39
CA LEU A 89 -12.61 2.71 -18.56
C LEU A 89 -11.83 2.21 -17.34
N LEU A 90 -12.18 1.05 -16.80
CA LEU A 90 -11.41 0.45 -15.69
C LEU A 90 -9.98 0.16 -16.12
N THR A 91 -9.81 -0.51 -17.25
CA THR A 91 -8.48 -0.91 -17.76
C THR A 91 -7.71 0.28 -18.33
N LEU A 92 -8.38 1.15 -19.11
CA LEU A 92 -7.71 2.22 -19.82
C LEU A 92 -7.40 3.45 -18.96
N TYR A 93 -8.17 3.67 -17.90
CA TYR A 93 -8.00 4.85 -17.05
C TYR A 93 -7.74 4.49 -15.59
N ALA A 94 -8.69 3.81 -14.92
CA ALA A 94 -8.67 3.70 -13.46
C ALA A 94 -7.43 2.97 -12.95
N LYS A 95 -7.10 1.81 -13.52
CA LYS A 95 -5.92 1.02 -13.13
C LYS A 95 -4.62 1.76 -13.42
N GLU A 96 -4.46 2.34 -14.63
CA GLU A 96 -3.25 3.08 -14.98
C GLU A 96 -3.08 4.32 -14.10
N PHE A 97 -4.17 5.08 -13.87
CA PHE A 97 -4.14 6.27 -13.03
C PHE A 97 -3.76 5.94 -11.57
N SER A 98 -4.42 4.94 -11.00
CA SER A 98 -4.13 4.50 -9.63
C SER A 98 -2.68 4.05 -9.48
N ALA A 99 -2.19 3.19 -10.37
CA ALA A 99 -0.82 2.70 -10.34
C ALA A 99 0.21 3.84 -10.47
N GLU A 100 0.03 4.76 -11.42
CA GLU A 100 0.95 5.89 -11.60
C GLU A 100 0.96 6.84 -10.39
N CYS A 101 -0.20 7.09 -9.77
CA CYS A 101 -0.26 7.86 -8.53
C CYS A 101 0.42 7.12 -7.35
N LEU A 102 0.19 5.82 -7.22
CA LEU A 102 0.83 4.99 -6.19
C LEU A 102 2.35 4.96 -6.33
N LYS A 103 2.89 4.86 -7.54
CA LYS A 103 4.34 4.93 -7.80
C LYS A 103 4.94 6.20 -7.19
N LEU A 104 4.30 7.35 -7.38
CA LEU A 104 4.77 8.61 -6.82
C LEU A 104 4.65 8.64 -5.31
N VAL A 105 3.48 8.28 -4.77
CA VAL A 105 3.20 8.34 -3.33
C VAL A 105 4.07 7.36 -2.55
N THR A 106 4.27 6.15 -3.05
CA THR A 106 5.12 5.13 -2.42
C THR A 106 6.61 5.40 -2.60
N GLY A 107 7.00 5.99 -3.72
CA GLY A 107 8.39 6.17 -4.15
C GLY A 107 8.87 5.08 -5.12
N LEU A 108 8.01 4.12 -5.50
CA LEU A 108 8.35 3.01 -6.40
C LEU A 108 8.31 3.42 -7.89
N THR A 109 9.00 4.47 -8.24
CA THR A 109 9.05 4.98 -9.61
C THR A 109 9.79 4.06 -10.60
N ASN A 110 10.48 3.06 -10.11
CA ASN A 110 11.14 1.99 -10.88
C ASN A 110 10.19 0.84 -11.27
N MET A 111 8.91 0.86 -10.86
CA MET A 111 7.91 -0.10 -11.31
C MET A 111 7.11 0.41 -12.52
N THR A 112 6.62 -0.50 -13.36
CA THR A 112 5.59 -0.17 -14.36
C THR A 112 4.20 -0.20 -13.75
N ALA A 113 3.22 0.50 -14.37
CA ALA A 113 1.82 0.44 -13.92
C ALA A 113 1.25 -0.99 -13.98
N ALA A 114 1.60 -1.75 -15.01
CA ALA A 114 1.18 -3.15 -15.16
C ALA A 114 1.77 -4.06 -14.07
N GLU A 115 3.03 -3.84 -13.67
CA GLU A 115 3.64 -4.59 -12.58
C GLU A 115 3.01 -4.22 -11.23
N MET A 116 2.69 -2.94 -11.01
CA MET A 116 1.97 -2.47 -9.82
C MET A 116 0.61 -3.16 -9.68
N ASP A 117 -0.17 -3.21 -10.76
CA ASP A 117 -1.48 -3.91 -10.80
C ASP A 117 -1.31 -5.42 -10.53
N ARG A 118 -0.36 -6.07 -11.19
CA ARG A 118 -0.08 -7.50 -11.01
C ARG A 118 0.26 -7.86 -9.57
N VAL A 119 1.18 -7.14 -8.96
CA VAL A 119 1.63 -7.45 -7.59
C VAL A 119 0.57 -7.12 -6.56
N SER A 120 -0.21 -6.06 -6.77
CA SER A 120 -1.36 -5.72 -5.92
C SER A 120 -2.39 -6.84 -5.91
N GLN A 121 -2.81 -7.30 -7.09
CA GLN A 121 -3.78 -8.39 -7.21
C GLN A 121 -3.26 -9.68 -6.57
N GLY A 122 -2.00 -10.05 -6.83
CA GLY A 122 -1.40 -11.25 -6.26
C GLY A 122 -1.33 -11.24 -4.73
N MET A 123 -1.07 -10.06 -4.12
CA MET A 123 -1.10 -9.92 -2.66
C MET A 123 -2.52 -10.02 -2.10
N ILE A 124 -3.52 -9.44 -2.76
CA ILE A 124 -4.93 -9.51 -2.35
C ILE A 124 -5.41 -10.96 -2.41
N ASP A 125 -5.12 -11.66 -3.50
CA ASP A 125 -5.48 -13.08 -3.68
C ASP A 125 -4.83 -13.94 -2.60
N GLY A 126 -3.55 -13.73 -2.30
CA GLY A 126 -2.83 -14.41 -1.24
C GLY A 126 -3.43 -14.16 0.15
N CYS A 127 -3.77 -12.92 0.48
CA CYS A 127 -4.40 -12.57 1.75
C CYS A 127 -5.81 -13.16 1.90
N SER A 128 -6.46 -13.49 0.80
CA SER A 128 -7.80 -14.11 0.75
C SER A 128 -7.76 -15.63 0.58
N ASN A 129 -6.59 -16.24 0.53
CA ASN A 129 -6.40 -17.68 0.30
C ASN A 129 -6.70 -18.52 1.54
N TYR A 130 -7.92 -18.45 2.05
CA TYR A 130 -8.34 -19.23 3.22
C TYR A 130 -8.45 -20.75 2.95
N THR A 131 -8.45 -21.16 1.67
CA THR A 131 -8.46 -22.57 1.26
C THR A 131 -7.09 -23.21 1.29
N GLY A 132 -6.02 -22.41 1.35
CA GLY A 132 -4.64 -22.88 1.32
C GLY A 132 -4.21 -23.40 -0.05
N ASP A 133 -4.73 -22.83 -1.15
CA ASP A 133 -4.28 -23.15 -2.51
C ASP A 133 -2.81 -22.74 -2.67
N LYS A 134 -1.96 -23.73 -2.95
CA LYS A 134 -0.52 -23.52 -3.06
C LYS A 134 -0.10 -22.70 -4.27
N ASN A 135 -0.88 -22.74 -5.36
CA ASN A 135 -0.58 -21.91 -6.53
C ASN A 135 -0.80 -20.43 -6.24
N ILE A 136 -1.85 -20.11 -5.49
CA ILE A 136 -2.12 -18.72 -5.05
C ILE A 136 -1.02 -18.27 -4.09
N GLU A 137 -0.61 -19.12 -3.15
CA GLU A 137 0.46 -18.81 -2.20
C GLU A 137 1.79 -18.55 -2.92
N GLU A 138 2.19 -19.43 -3.84
CA GLU A 138 3.41 -19.31 -4.64
C GLU A 138 3.38 -18.04 -5.50
N TYR A 139 2.25 -17.76 -6.14
CA TYR A 139 2.08 -16.53 -6.92
C TYR A 139 2.19 -15.26 -6.06
N CYS A 140 1.58 -15.25 -4.87
CA CYS A 140 1.68 -14.16 -3.91
C CYS A 140 3.13 -13.94 -3.45
N ASN A 141 3.86 -15.02 -3.12
CA ASN A 141 5.27 -14.96 -2.76
C ASN A 141 6.11 -14.33 -3.87
N ASN A 142 5.89 -14.73 -5.11
CA ASN A 142 6.56 -14.14 -6.28
C ASN A 142 6.25 -12.62 -6.40
N CYS A 143 5.02 -12.22 -6.15
CA CYS A 143 4.63 -10.80 -6.14
C CYS A 143 5.32 -10.02 -5.02
N THR A 144 5.37 -10.56 -3.81
CA THR A 144 6.02 -9.91 -2.67
C THR A 144 7.53 -9.81 -2.85
N GLU A 145 8.18 -10.83 -3.39
CA GLU A 145 9.62 -10.80 -3.75
C GLU A 145 9.92 -9.73 -4.79
N SER A 146 9.08 -9.60 -5.82
CA SER A 146 9.21 -8.54 -6.83
C SER A 146 9.14 -7.15 -6.21
N ILE A 147 8.16 -6.90 -5.32
CA ILE A 147 8.04 -5.62 -4.62
C ILE A 147 9.27 -5.37 -3.75
N ASP A 148 9.74 -6.36 -3.00
CA ASP A 148 10.91 -6.21 -2.13
C ASP A 148 12.17 -5.85 -2.92
N ALA A 149 12.35 -6.40 -4.11
CA ALA A 149 13.45 -6.03 -5.00
C ALA A 149 13.38 -4.55 -5.38
N HIS A 150 12.21 -4.07 -5.81
CA HIS A 150 11.99 -2.66 -6.16
C HIS A 150 12.17 -1.72 -4.95
N ILE A 151 11.67 -2.11 -3.76
CA ILE A 151 11.85 -1.33 -2.52
C ILE A 151 13.33 -1.21 -2.16
N ASN A 152 14.08 -2.31 -2.19
CA ASN A 152 15.50 -2.32 -1.85
C ASN A 152 16.31 -1.38 -2.75
N GLU A 153 16.07 -1.43 -4.06
CA GLU A 153 16.70 -0.52 -5.01
C GLU A 153 16.38 0.95 -4.69
N LYS A 154 15.11 1.27 -4.40
CA LYS A 154 14.65 2.62 -4.09
C LYS A 154 15.12 3.13 -2.74
N VAL A 155 15.19 2.31 -1.72
CA VAL A 155 15.73 2.68 -0.41
C VAL A 155 17.17 3.18 -0.54
N ASP A 156 18.01 2.49 -1.31
CA ASP A 156 19.38 2.87 -1.53
C ASP A 156 19.53 4.15 -2.38
N GLU A 157 18.62 4.38 -3.33
CA GLU A 157 18.56 5.61 -4.13
C GLU A 157 18.08 6.81 -3.30
N ILE A 158 16.99 6.67 -2.57
CA ILE A 158 16.33 7.75 -1.81
C ILE A 158 17.19 8.22 -0.64
N ASN A 159 18.01 7.35 -0.03
CA ASN A 159 18.98 7.76 0.99
C ASN A 159 19.90 8.90 0.53
N ARG A 160 19.95 9.18 -0.78
CA ARG A 160 20.75 10.27 -1.37
C ARG A 160 19.92 11.53 -1.65
N MET A 161 18.60 11.43 -1.74
CA MET A 161 17.69 12.54 -2.05
C MET A 161 16.37 12.37 -1.31
N SER A 162 16.09 13.25 -0.35
CA SER A 162 14.77 13.28 0.33
C SER A 162 13.69 13.82 -0.60
N ASP A 163 12.56 13.12 -0.66
CA ASP A 163 11.33 13.54 -1.34
C ASP A 163 10.11 13.36 -0.41
N PHE A 164 8.89 13.56 -0.92
CA PHE A 164 7.67 13.39 -0.13
C PHE A 164 7.10 11.96 -0.17
N SER A 165 7.81 10.99 -0.78
CA SER A 165 7.32 9.61 -0.88
C SER A 165 7.25 8.92 0.48
N MET A 166 6.47 7.84 0.55
CA MET A 166 6.35 7.03 1.76
C MET A 166 7.70 6.42 2.16
N ILE A 167 8.49 5.92 1.20
CA ILE A 167 9.82 5.37 1.48
C ILE A 167 10.70 6.44 2.13
N SER A 168 10.76 7.65 1.53
CA SER A 168 11.52 8.77 2.08
C SER A 168 11.07 9.14 3.49
N ALA A 169 9.76 9.28 3.70
CA ALA A 169 9.19 9.64 5.00
C ALA A 169 9.47 8.60 6.09
N MET A 170 9.40 7.31 5.73
CA MET A 170 9.70 6.21 6.66
C MET A 170 11.19 6.12 6.98
N LEU A 171 12.08 6.37 6.02
CA LEU A 171 13.53 6.47 6.25
C LEU A 171 13.87 7.63 7.19
N GLU A 172 13.28 8.81 6.98
CA GLU A 172 13.41 9.96 7.89
C GLU A 172 12.88 9.63 9.29
N GLY A 173 11.83 8.80 9.40
CA GLY A 173 11.27 8.30 10.65
C GLY A 173 12.08 7.18 11.31
N ASN A 174 13.22 6.79 10.73
CA ASN A 174 14.09 5.68 11.19
C ASN A 174 13.38 4.33 11.27
N LEU A 175 12.42 4.06 10.39
CA LEU A 175 11.81 2.74 10.29
C LEU A 175 12.81 1.74 9.68
N SER A 176 12.75 0.49 10.15
CA SER A 176 13.56 -0.60 9.58
C SER A 176 13.13 -0.94 8.15
N LYS A 177 14.01 -1.62 7.40
CA LYS A 177 13.68 -2.10 6.05
C LYS A 177 12.42 -2.99 6.03
N ASP A 178 12.25 -3.85 7.02
CA ASP A 178 11.08 -4.72 7.14
C ASP A 178 9.79 -3.91 7.37
N GLN A 179 9.85 -2.87 8.21
CA GLN A 179 8.71 -1.97 8.44
C GLN A 179 8.36 -1.19 7.18
N ILE A 180 9.37 -0.70 6.45
CA ILE A 180 9.18 -0.01 5.17
C ILE A 180 8.52 -0.97 4.17
N SER A 181 9.09 -2.16 3.96
CA SER A 181 8.54 -3.18 3.06
C SER A 181 7.08 -3.50 3.39
N ALA A 182 6.77 -3.82 4.64
CA ALA A 182 5.41 -4.18 5.05
C ALA A 182 4.40 -3.04 4.82
N ASN A 183 4.78 -1.80 5.10
CA ASN A 183 3.88 -0.64 4.91
C ASN A 183 3.73 -0.22 3.45
N ILE A 184 4.75 -0.40 2.62
CA ILE A 184 4.65 -0.18 1.17
C ILE A 184 3.73 -1.23 0.54
N LYS A 185 3.87 -2.52 0.88
CA LYS A 185 2.97 -3.60 0.43
C LYS A 185 1.52 -3.31 0.82
N LEU A 186 1.30 -2.83 2.06
CA LEU A 186 -0.03 -2.39 2.50
C LEU A 186 -0.58 -1.26 1.64
N ALA A 187 0.21 -0.23 1.36
CA ALA A 187 -0.21 0.91 0.56
C ALA A 187 -0.60 0.51 -0.87
N ILE A 188 0.16 -0.41 -1.48
CA ILE A 188 -0.11 -0.92 -2.82
C ILE A 188 -1.39 -1.75 -2.83
N SER A 189 -1.52 -2.73 -1.93
CA SER A 189 -2.70 -3.61 -1.89
C SER A 189 -4.00 -2.88 -1.54
N GLY A 190 -3.92 -1.75 -0.85
CA GLY A 190 -5.09 -0.94 -0.49
C GLY A 190 -5.40 0.22 -1.43
N GLY A 191 -4.47 0.58 -2.33
CA GLY A 191 -4.56 1.77 -3.19
C GLY A 191 -4.77 1.47 -4.68
N GLN A 192 -4.51 0.25 -5.14
CA GLN A 192 -4.69 -0.20 -6.53
C GLN A 192 -6.11 -0.83 -6.75
#